data_a3799eb30fe8d4b22273680f32de5799
#
_entry.id   a3799eb30fe8d4b22273680f32de5799
#
_cell.length_a   1.000
_cell.length_b   1.000
_cell.length_c   1.000
_cell.angle_alpha   90.00
_cell.angle_beta   90.00
_cell.angle_gamma   90.00
#
_symmetry.space_group_name_H-M   'P 1'
#
loop_
_entity.id
_entity.type
_entity.pdbx_description
1 polymer ?
#
loop_
_entity_poly.entity_id
_entity_poly.type
_entity_poly.pdbx_seq_one_letter_code
_entity_poly.pdbx_strand_id
1 'polypeptide(L)'
;MEIEYFEAVRNDAKKIINYLNIVAGESNNLTFGINECDLNEVQEMQLINEIHQDPNSLMIVAKDGSEIVGLGSLSGNKKRRLSHRAGIGVSVLKSYWRHGIGSNLMAILIGYAIEAGVEIIDLEVVTSNENAIALYQKYGFEIIATYENFMKVDNNYIDAYIMNLYL
;
A
#
# COMPACT_ATOMS: atom_id res chain seq x y z
N MET A 1 14.70 -1.75 18.37
CA MET A 1 13.72 -1.45 17.33
C MET A 1 12.35 -1.78 17.90
N GLU A 2 11.53 -0.78 18.13
CA GLU A 2 10.14 -0.92 18.59
C GLU A 2 9.26 -0.25 17.55
N ILE A 3 8.57 -1.06 16.73
CA ILE A 3 7.74 -0.55 15.65
C ILE A 3 6.34 -0.34 16.16
N GLU A 4 5.85 0.89 16.04
CA GLU A 4 4.50 1.28 16.38
C GLU A 4 3.69 1.57 15.09
N TYR A 5 2.39 1.30 15.14
CA TYR A 5 1.47 1.45 13.99
C TYR A 5 0.39 2.45 14.35
N PHE A 6 0.25 3.48 13.51
CA PHE A 6 -0.72 4.55 13.72
C PHE A 6 -1.50 4.82 12.43
N GLU A 7 -2.73 5.21 12.57
CA GLU A 7 -3.44 5.84 11.47
C GLU A 7 -2.73 7.15 11.10
N ALA A 8 -2.50 7.37 9.80
CA ALA A 8 -1.83 8.56 9.32
C ALA A 8 -2.63 9.81 9.66
N VAL A 9 -1.97 10.85 10.17
CA VAL A 9 -2.59 12.14 10.46
C VAL A 9 -1.98 13.24 9.60
N ARG A 10 -2.68 14.38 9.48
CA ARG A 10 -2.22 15.51 8.64
C ARG A 10 -0.78 15.92 8.89
N ASN A 11 -0.32 15.84 10.14
CA ASN A 11 1.05 16.18 10.51
C ASN A 11 2.09 15.18 10.00
N ASP A 12 1.68 14.02 9.53
CA ASP A 12 2.57 13.03 8.92
C ASP A 12 2.85 13.32 7.43
N ALA A 13 2.08 14.21 6.78
CA ALA A 13 2.12 14.44 5.33
C ALA A 13 3.54 14.65 4.79
N LYS A 14 4.32 15.55 5.38
CA LYS A 14 5.71 15.79 4.96
C LYS A 14 6.60 14.56 5.12
N LYS A 15 6.42 13.81 6.21
CA LYS A 15 7.19 12.59 6.47
C LYS A 15 6.79 11.47 5.51
N ILE A 16 5.51 11.36 5.17
CA ILE A 16 5.00 10.40 4.17
C ILE A 16 5.61 10.69 2.80
N ILE A 17 5.62 11.95 2.35
CA ILE A 17 6.24 12.32 1.07
C ILE A 17 7.73 11.96 1.05
N ASN A 18 8.47 12.28 2.13
CA ASN A 18 9.88 11.91 2.24
C ASN A 18 10.08 10.39 2.20
N TYR A 19 9.27 9.64 2.94
CA TYR A 19 9.27 8.19 2.94
C TYR A 19 9.01 7.63 1.53
N LEU A 20 7.99 8.12 0.83
CA LEU A 20 7.64 7.68 -0.53
C LEU A 20 8.80 7.89 -1.51
N ASN A 21 9.50 9.02 -1.42
CA ASN A 21 10.68 9.28 -2.24
C ASN A 21 11.84 8.32 -1.95
N ILE A 22 12.04 7.94 -0.70
CA ILE A 22 13.09 6.97 -0.33
C ILE A 22 12.74 5.59 -0.85
N VAL A 23 11.55 5.08 -0.52
CA VAL A 23 11.14 3.72 -0.89
C VAL A 23 11.03 3.52 -2.39
N ALA A 24 10.67 4.57 -3.13
CA ALA A 24 10.62 4.55 -4.60
C ALA A 24 12.00 4.33 -5.23
N GLY A 25 13.07 4.74 -4.57
CA GLY A 25 14.45 4.52 -5.02
C GLY A 25 15.04 3.16 -4.65
N GLU A 26 14.36 2.38 -3.81
CA GLU A 26 14.91 1.13 -3.28
C GLU A 26 14.58 -0.10 -4.14
N SER A 27 13.60 0.00 -5.03
CA SER A 27 13.21 -1.10 -5.93
C SER A 27 12.39 -0.59 -7.12
N ASN A 28 12.25 -1.43 -8.16
CA ASN A 28 11.36 -1.19 -9.30
C ASN A 28 9.97 -1.85 -9.11
N ASN A 29 9.57 -2.09 -7.87
CA ASN A 29 8.32 -2.78 -7.55
C ASN A 29 7.12 -1.84 -7.37
N LEU A 30 7.37 -0.53 -7.27
CA LEU A 30 6.34 0.49 -7.12
C LEU A 30 5.97 1.10 -8.48
N THR A 31 4.76 1.60 -8.59
CA THR A 31 4.26 2.25 -9.82
C THR A 31 4.78 3.67 -10.03
N PHE A 32 5.61 4.16 -9.12
CA PHE A 32 6.23 5.48 -9.17
C PHE A 32 7.72 5.38 -8.79
N GLY A 33 8.53 6.24 -9.38
CA GLY A 33 9.95 6.39 -9.11
C GLY A 33 10.26 7.57 -8.16
N ILE A 34 11.55 7.83 -7.96
CA ILE A 34 12.03 8.94 -7.14
C ILE A 34 11.49 10.27 -7.69
N ASN A 35 10.95 11.13 -6.83
CA ASN A 35 10.33 12.41 -7.16
C ASN A 35 9.11 12.33 -8.11
N GLU A 36 8.51 11.16 -8.27
CA GLU A 36 7.26 10.98 -9.00
C GLU A 36 6.03 10.97 -8.09
N CYS A 37 6.21 11.15 -6.78
CA CYS A 37 5.13 11.45 -5.88
C CYS A 37 4.73 12.92 -6.08
N ASP A 38 3.79 13.17 -6.99
CA ASP A 38 3.40 14.52 -7.46
C ASP A 38 2.62 15.35 -6.42
N LEU A 39 2.40 14.82 -5.22
CA LEU A 39 1.69 15.52 -4.16
C LEU A 39 2.65 16.43 -3.37
N ASN A 40 2.28 17.69 -3.24
CA ASN A 40 2.90 18.56 -2.25
C ASN A 40 2.30 18.30 -0.85
N GLU A 41 2.89 18.90 0.19
CA GLU A 41 2.47 18.68 1.57
C GLU A 41 0.98 19.00 1.81
N VAL A 42 0.46 20.07 1.20
CA VAL A 42 -0.95 20.47 1.34
C VAL A 42 -1.88 19.44 0.69
N GLN A 43 -1.51 18.94 -0.48
CA GLN A 43 -2.27 17.91 -1.19
C GLN A 43 -2.25 16.58 -0.44
N GLU A 44 -1.11 16.20 0.16
CA GLU A 44 -1.03 15.00 1.00
C GLU A 44 -1.88 15.14 2.26
N MET A 45 -1.87 16.30 2.92
CA MET A 45 -2.78 16.60 4.03
C MET A 45 -4.25 16.47 3.64
N GLN A 46 -4.60 16.91 2.42
CA GLN A 46 -5.96 16.79 1.90
C GLN A 46 -6.32 15.33 1.64
N LEU A 47 -5.42 14.56 1.03
CA LEU A 47 -5.61 13.13 0.78
C LEU A 47 -5.85 12.36 2.10
N ILE A 48 -5.04 12.63 3.12
CA ILE A 48 -5.23 12.02 4.46
C ILE A 48 -6.63 12.35 5.01
N ASN A 49 -7.09 13.60 4.89
CA ASN A 49 -8.43 13.96 5.32
C ASN A 49 -9.53 13.25 4.53
N GLU A 50 -9.37 13.10 3.22
CA GLU A 50 -10.34 12.39 2.37
C GLU A 50 -10.41 10.91 2.74
N ILE A 51 -9.29 10.29 3.08
CA ILE A 51 -9.22 8.91 3.58
C ILE A 51 -9.97 8.78 4.91
N HIS A 52 -9.77 9.70 5.86
CA HIS A 52 -10.50 9.71 7.15
C HIS A 52 -12.01 9.86 6.99
N GLN A 53 -12.48 10.49 5.91
CA GLN A 53 -13.92 10.67 5.65
C GLN A 53 -14.56 9.49 4.91
N ASP A 54 -13.75 8.59 4.36
CA ASP A 54 -14.23 7.41 3.64
C ASP A 54 -14.20 6.18 4.58
N PRO A 55 -15.37 5.62 4.96
CA PRO A 55 -15.42 4.50 5.87
C PRO A 55 -14.78 3.21 5.35
N ASN A 56 -14.51 3.13 4.06
CA ASN A 56 -13.89 1.97 3.40
C ASN A 56 -12.40 2.21 3.08
N SER A 57 -11.83 3.29 3.58
CA SER A 57 -10.43 3.65 3.34
C SER A 57 -9.67 3.83 4.65
N LEU A 58 -8.39 3.46 4.64
CA LEU A 58 -7.50 3.58 5.79
C LEU A 58 -6.07 3.77 5.33
N MET A 59 -5.31 4.65 5.98
CA MET A 59 -3.87 4.79 5.79
C MET A 59 -3.15 4.59 7.11
N ILE A 60 -2.23 3.64 7.17
CA ILE A 60 -1.44 3.30 8.37
C ILE A 60 0.03 3.57 8.10
N VAL A 61 0.68 4.24 9.04
CA VAL A 61 2.13 4.40 9.08
C VAL A 61 2.74 3.49 10.14
N ALA A 62 3.82 2.80 9.78
CA ALA A 62 4.67 2.09 10.73
C ALA A 62 5.86 3.00 11.07
N LYS A 63 6.11 3.25 12.35
CA LYS A 63 7.14 4.16 12.84
C LYS A 63 8.18 3.43 13.70
N ASP A 64 9.45 3.78 13.51
CA ASP A 64 10.55 3.50 14.46
C ASP A 64 10.94 4.83 15.11
N GLY A 65 10.48 5.06 16.33
CA GLY A 65 10.52 6.37 16.96
C GLY A 65 9.75 7.42 16.16
N SER A 66 10.44 8.43 15.63
CA SER A 66 9.81 9.51 14.85
C SER A 66 9.76 9.27 13.34
N GLU A 67 10.44 8.24 12.85
CA GLU A 67 10.64 8.00 11.42
C GLU A 67 9.60 7.02 10.88
N ILE A 68 9.03 7.30 9.70
CA ILE A 68 8.16 6.38 8.99
C ILE A 68 9.02 5.38 8.25
N VAL A 69 8.81 4.09 8.53
CA VAL A 69 9.56 2.97 7.98
C VAL A 69 8.70 2.01 7.15
N GLY A 70 7.39 2.19 7.22
CA GLY A 70 6.41 1.46 6.43
C GLY A 70 5.12 2.24 6.27
N LEU A 71 4.44 2.00 5.16
CA LEU A 71 3.15 2.59 4.82
C LEU A 71 2.22 1.50 4.29
N GLY A 72 0.99 1.51 4.77
CA GLY A 72 -0.08 0.67 4.29
C GLY A 72 -1.31 1.49 3.97
N SER A 73 -1.98 1.20 2.87
CA SER A 73 -3.21 1.85 2.47
C SER A 73 -4.28 0.85 2.04
N LEU A 74 -5.51 1.10 2.46
CA LEU A 74 -6.73 0.51 1.94
C LEU A 74 -7.52 1.64 1.29
N SER A 75 -7.91 1.46 0.04
CA SER A 75 -8.63 2.48 -0.74
C SER A 75 -9.97 1.92 -1.19
N GLY A 76 -11.04 2.35 -0.55
CA GLY A 76 -12.42 2.01 -0.91
C GLY A 76 -12.83 2.61 -2.26
N ASN A 77 -13.80 1.99 -2.90
CA ASN A 77 -14.34 2.50 -4.16
C ASN A 77 -15.62 3.30 -3.91
N LYS A 78 -15.59 4.59 -4.28
CA LYS A 78 -16.74 5.51 -4.09
C LYS A 78 -17.91 5.25 -5.04
N LYS A 79 -17.71 4.45 -6.10
CA LYS A 79 -18.78 4.11 -7.03
C LYS A 79 -19.67 3.02 -6.43
N ARG A 80 -20.96 3.27 -6.28
CA ARG A 80 -21.92 2.36 -5.64
C ARG A 80 -21.83 0.89 -6.11
N ARG A 81 -21.64 0.66 -7.40
CA ARG A 81 -21.55 -0.70 -7.98
C ARG A 81 -20.22 -1.40 -7.70
N LEU A 82 -19.23 -0.68 -7.19
CA LEU A 82 -17.91 -1.18 -6.84
C LEU A 82 -17.60 -0.99 -5.34
N SER A 83 -18.56 -0.53 -4.53
CA SER A 83 -18.33 -0.20 -3.11
C SER A 83 -18.05 -1.42 -2.24
N HIS A 84 -18.29 -2.63 -2.76
CA HIS A 84 -17.91 -3.89 -2.10
C HIS A 84 -16.42 -4.23 -2.27
N ARG A 85 -15.65 -3.40 -2.99
CA ARG A 85 -14.23 -3.63 -3.28
C ARG A 85 -13.37 -2.52 -2.70
N ALA A 86 -12.15 -2.90 -2.32
CA ALA A 86 -11.09 -1.95 -1.97
C ALA A 86 -9.75 -2.41 -2.53
N GLY A 87 -8.94 -1.45 -2.96
CA GLY A 87 -7.54 -1.71 -3.30
C GLY A 87 -6.66 -1.68 -2.05
N ILE A 88 -5.60 -2.47 -2.02
CA ILE A 88 -4.62 -2.47 -0.93
C ILE A 88 -3.21 -2.24 -1.46
N GLY A 89 -2.40 -1.46 -0.72
CA GLY A 89 -0.98 -1.28 -0.99
C GLY A 89 -0.17 -1.28 0.29
N VAL A 90 1.00 -1.92 0.26
CA VAL A 90 1.94 -1.94 1.39
C VAL A 90 3.36 -1.75 0.87
N SER A 91 4.10 -0.88 1.52
CA SER A 91 5.53 -0.69 1.30
C SER A 91 6.29 -0.60 2.62
N VAL A 92 7.55 -1.01 2.62
CA VAL A 92 8.45 -0.98 3.78
C VAL A 92 9.85 -0.64 3.28
N LEU A 93 10.56 0.26 3.97
CA LEU A 93 11.96 0.56 3.66
C LEU A 93 12.80 -0.71 3.65
N LYS A 94 13.72 -0.82 2.70
CA LYS A 94 14.53 -2.02 2.47
C LYS A 94 15.33 -2.45 3.72
N SER A 95 15.84 -1.48 4.47
CA SER A 95 16.58 -1.73 5.74
C SER A 95 15.71 -2.36 6.84
N TYR A 96 14.38 -2.30 6.70
CA TYR A 96 13.39 -2.84 7.64
C TYR A 96 12.69 -4.10 7.12
N TRP A 97 13.12 -4.66 6.00
CA TRP A 97 12.53 -5.90 5.48
C TRP A 97 12.80 -7.08 6.44
N ARG A 98 11.90 -8.07 6.41
CA ARG A 98 11.95 -9.30 7.22
C ARG A 98 11.82 -9.09 8.74
N HIS A 99 11.36 -7.92 9.17
CA HIS A 99 11.02 -7.64 10.56
C HIS A 99 9.52 -7.74 10.86
N GLY A 100 8.72 -8.31 9.93
CA GLY A 100 7.29 -8.51 10.13
C GLY A 100 6.41 -7.28 9.87
N ILE A 101 7.00 -6.12 9.53
CA ILE A 101 6.26 -4.85 9.36
C ILE A 101 5.18 -4.97 8.29
N GLY A 102 5.53 -5.51 7.12
CA GLY A 102 4.55 -5.72 6.05
C GLY A 102 3.41 -6.65 6.47
N SER A 103 3.71 -7.71 7.23
CA SER A 103 2.68 -8.62 7.77
C SER A 103 1.73 -7.90 8.73
N ASN A 104 2.25 -7.06 9.61
CA ASN A 104 1.41 -6.33 10.55
C ASN A 104 0.53 -5.29 9.83
N LEU A 105 1.08 -4.56 8.86
CA LEU A 105 0.31 -3.64 8.03
C LEU A 105 -0.83 -4.37 7.31
N MET A 106 -0.55 -5.52 6.69
CA MET A 106 -1.57 -6.34 6.04
C MET A 106 -2.66 -6.78 7.01
N ALA A 107 -2.28 -7.27 8.20
CA ALA A 107 -3.24 -7.69 9.22
C ALA A 107 -4.18 -6.56 9.66
N ILE A 108 -3.64 -5.36 9.89
CA ILE A 108 -4.41 -4.17 10.27
C ILE A 108 -5.39 -3.79 9.16
N LEU A 109 -4.91 -3.69 7.91
CA LEU A 109 -5.74 -3.27 6.78
C LEU A 109 -6.84 -4.27 6.45
N ILE A 110 -6.54 -5.57 6.48
CA ILE A 110 -7.54 -6.63 6.25
C ILE A 110 -8.58 -6.64 7.37
N GLY A 111 -8.14 -6.52 8.63
CA GLY A 111 -9.05 -6.42 9.77
C GLY A 111 -10.03 -5.24 9.63
N TYR A 112 -9.51 -4.08 9.27
CA TYR A 112 -10.35 -2.90 9.00
C TYR A 112 -11.32 -3.12 7.84
N ALA A 113 -10.86 -3.72 6.74
CA ALA A 113 -11.71 -4.01 5.58
C ALA A 113 -12.89 -4.92 5.94
N ILE A 114 -12.67 -5.95 6.77
CA ILE A 114 -13.71 -6.84 7.28
C ILE A 114 -14.75 -6.05 8.09
N GLU A 115 -14.30 -5.21 9.02
CA GLU A 115 -15.17 -4.38 9.86
C GLU A 115 -15.96 -3.35 9.04
N ALA A 116 -15.35 -2.81 7.98
CA ALA A 116 -15.99 -1.88 7.06
C ALA A 116 -16.99 -2.54 6.08
N GLY A 117 -17.06 -3.89 6.06
CA GLY A 117 -17.95 -4.62 5.16
C GLY A 117 -17.46 -4.69 3.71
N VAL A 118 -16.16 -4.54 3.48
CA VAL A 118 -15.55 -4.82 2.18
C VAL A 118 -15.60 -6.33 1.92
N GLU A 119 -15.97 -6.74 0.72
CA GLU A 119 -16.10 -8.14 0.36
C GLU A 119 -14.89 -8.66 -0.44
N ILE A 120 -14.24 -7.79 -1.20
CA ILE A 120 -13.10 -8.15 -2.05
C ILE A 120 -12.01 -7.08 -1.90
N ILE A 121 -10.79 -7.53 -1.59
CA ILE A 121 -9.60 -6.69 -1.67
C ILE A 121 -8.79 -7.09 -2.90
N ASP A 122 -8.36 -6.11 -3.69
CA ASP A 122 -7.54 -6.33 -4.88
C ASP A 122 -6.21 -5.57 -4.83
N LEU A 123 -5.24 -6.10 -5.54
CA LEU A 123 -3.93 -5.48 -5.71
C LEU A 123 -3.29 -5.90 -7.04
N GLU A 124 -2.32 -5.10 -7.50
CA GLU A 124 -1.35 -5.50 -8.51
C GLU A 124 0.02 -5.66 -7.85
N VAL A 125 0.76 -6.68 -8.27
CA VAL A 125 2.12 -6.95 -7.80
C VAL A 125 3.00 -7.36 -8.96
N VAL A 126 4.17 -6.74 -9.07
CA VAL A 126 5.17 -7.11 -10.09
C VAL A 126 5.50 -8.60 -10.00
N THR A 127 5.47 -9.30 -11.14
CA THR A 127 5.62 -10.77 -11.17
C THR A 127 6.94 -11.27 -10.59
N SER A 128 7.99 -10.46 -10.62
CA SER A 128 9.30 -10.77 -10.03
C SER A 128 9.41 -10.43 -8.53
N ASN A 129 8.39 -9.82 -7.92
CA ASN A 129 8.39 -9.48 -6.50
C ASN A 129 7.92 -10.66 -5.63
N GLU A 130 8.73 -11.72 -5.61
CA GLU A 130 8.42 -12.99 -4.92
C GLU A 130 8.10 -12.80 -3.42
N ASN A 131 8.79 -11.87 -2.76
CA ASN A 131 8.57 -11.60 -1.33
C ASN A 131 7.17 -11.02 -1.06
N ALA A 132 6.72 -10.08 -1.89
CA ALA A 132 5.37 -9.51 -1.76
C ALA A 132 4.30 -10.54 -2.14
N ILE A 133 4.50 -11.30 -3.21
CA ILE A 133 3.59 -12.37 -3.64
C ILE A 133 3.42 -13.38 -2.50
N ALA A 134 4.51 -13.85 -1.90
CA ALA A 134 4.46 -14.79 -0.77
C ALA A 134 3.72 -14.18 0.45
N LEU A 135 3.93 -12.89 0.72
CA LEU A 135 3.21 -12.18 1.78
C LEU A 135 1.69 -12.18 1.50
N TYR A 136 1.28 -11.81 0.30
CA TYR A 136 -0.15 -11.75 -0.07
C TYR A 136 -0.79 -13.14 -0.04
N GLN A 137 -0.11 -14.16 -0.58
CA GLN A 137 -0.59 -15.54 -0.54
C GLN A 137 -0.76 -16.08 0.89
N LYS A 138 0.11 -15.70 1.82
CA LYS A 138 -0.03 -16.02 3.24
C LYS A 138 -1.35 -15.51 3.85
N TYR A 139 -1.87 -14.38 3.34
CA TYR A 139 -3.16 -13.82 3.76
C TYR A 139 -4.35 -14.31 2.92
N GLY A 140 -4.13 -15.24 1.99
CA GLY A 140 -5.18 -15.85 1.20
C GLY A 140 -5.48 -15.16 -0.12
N PHE A 141 -4.64 -14.21 -0.55
CA PHE A 141 -4.77 -13.63 -1.90
C PHE A 141 -4.47 -14.66 -2.96
N GLU A 142 -5.27 -14.66 -4.01
CA GLU A 142 -5.16 -15.56 -5.16
C GLU A 142 -4.80 -14.74 -6.41
N ILE A 143 -3.89 -15.28 -7.25
CA ILE A 143 -3.62 -14.70 -8.56
C ILE A 143 -4.81 -14.99 -9.46
N ILE A 144 -5.45 -13.94 -9.97
CA ILE A 144 -6.62 -14.08 -10.87
C ILE A 144 -6.30 -13.78 -12.32
N ALA A 145 -5.25 -12.99 -12.58
CA ALA A 145 -4.81 -12.65 -13.93
C ALA A 145 -3.37 -12.17 -13.95
N THR A 146 -2.79 -12.17 -15.15
CA THR A 146 -1.53 -11.47 -15.46
C THR A 146 -1.86 -10.20 -16.23
N TYR A 147 -1.32 -9.08 -15.76
CA TYR A 147 -1.37 -7.79 -16.44
C TYR A 147 -0.06 -7.61 -17.22
N GLU A 148 -0.09 -8.01 -18.48
CA GLU A 148 1.10 -7.89 -19.35
C GLU A 148 1.44 -6.43 -19.60
N ASN A 149 2.75 -6.11 -19.59
CA ASN A 149 3.27 -4.77 -19.83
C ASN A 149 2.66 -3.70 -18.88
N PHE A 150 2.45 -4.07 -17.62
CA PHE A 150 1.83 -3.21 -16.60
C PHE A 150 2.62 -1.92 -16.36
N MET A 151 3.94 -2.02 -16.30
CA MET A 151 4.84 -0.87 -16.14
C MET A 151 5.94 -0.90 -17.19
N LYS A 152 6.60 0.24 -17.37
CA LYS A 152 7.82 0.36 -18.17
C LYS A 152 8.89 1.08 -17.36
N VAL A 153 10.01 0.40 -17.08
CA VAL A 153 11.16 0.93 -16.36
C VAL A 153 12.40 0.74 -17.22
N ASP A 154 13.17 1.80 -17.47
CA ASP A 154 14.39 1.77 -18.27
C ASP A 154 14.22 1.06 -19.62
N ASN A 155 13.14 1.37 -20.35
CA ASN A 155 12.73 0.76 -21.60
C ASN A 155 12.34 -0.74 -21.54
N ASN A 156 12.31 -1.36 -20.37
CA ASN A 156 11.84 -2.72 -20.17
C ASN A 156 10.39 -2.73 -19.71
N TYR A 157 9.57 -3.56 -20.34
CA TYR A 157 8.20 -3.83 -19.89
C TYR A 157 8.23 -4.80 -18.70
N ILE A 158 7.40 -4.54 -17.73
CA ILE A 158 7.28 -5.31 -16.49
C ILE A 158 5.83 -5.75 -16.35
N ASP A 159 5.63 -7.06 -16.18
CA ASP A 159 4.32 -7.63 -15.94
C ASP A 159 3.96 -7.60 -14.45
N ALA A 160 2.67 -7.58 -14.15
CA ALA A 160 2.13 -7.71 -12.82
C ALA A 160 1.09 -8.82 -12.74
N TYR A 161 0.96 -9.42 -11.57
CA TYR A 161 -0.21 -10.22 -11.24
C TYR A 161 -1.30 -9.33 -10.66
N ILE A 162 -2.54 -9.60 -11.04
CA ILE A 162 -3.72 -9.09 -10.34
C ILE A 162 -4.09 -10.18 -9.33
N MET A 163 -4.20 -9.80 -8.06
CA MET A 163 -4.56 -10.70 -6.98
C MET A 163 -5.81 -10.21 -6.24
N ASN A 164 -6.67 -11.14 -5.86
CA ASN A 164 -7.85 -10.88 -5.04
C ASN A 164 -7.80 -11.65 -3.72
N LEU A 165 -8.31 -11.01 -2.67
CA LEU A 165 -8.70 -11.66 -1.42
C LEU A 165 -10.22 -11.53 -1.29
N TYR A 166 -10.92 -12.64 -1.12
CA TYR A 166 -12.36 -12.71 -0.85
C TYR A 166 -12.57 -12.84 0.66
N LEU A 167 -13.24 -11.85 1.27
CA LEU A 167 -13.47 -11.76 2.71
C LEU A 167 -14.76 -12.46 3.15
#